data_a329dd95e007fce9b4749cb98b2d934b
#
_entry.id   a329dd95e007fce9b4749cb98b2d934b
#
_cell.length_a   1.000
_cell.length_b   1.000
_cell.length_c   1.000
_cell.angle_alpha   90.00
_cell.angle_beta   90.00
_cell.angle_gamma   90.00
#
_symmetry.space_group_name_H-M   'P 1'
#
loop_
_entity.id
_entity.type
_entity.pdbx_description
1 polymer ?
#
loop_
_entity_poly.entity_id
_entity_poly.type
_entity_poly.pdbx_seq_one_letter_code
_entity_poly.pdbx_strand_id
1 'polypeptide(L)'
;MGLPTASPYRVSPQSPASSSADSSASPISPSPFESRSDSTSAQGLSAAPSPTRTRSITKVLEPLERIARDSRRLVGTSHAQVQIGGQDYSIPRYLYVGRQGGGDLQRIGIFATLHGDEPEGVLALGKFLQTLEERPEIAEGYALFIYPLCNPTGYEDGTRHSRAGVDLNREFWKQTSHPEVRFLESEIWMQAFHGIVTLHSDDTSQGLYGFVKGSVLSEHLLQPALLEAGRYLPRNHGAVIDGFNARSGIIHSGYPGMLQSIPGMARPPFEITLETPQKAPLHRQVDALVAALQTILVENRYLQAIAQNI
;
A
#
# COMPACT_ATOMS: atom_id res chain seq x y z
N MET A 1 -45.50 -38.46 -20.58
CA MET A 1 -45.16 -37.77 -21.84
C MET A 1 -43.99 -36.88 -21.50
N GLY A 2 -42.79 -37.24 -21.65
CA GLY A 2 -41.90 -37.41 -22.76
C GLY A 2 -40.92 -36.21 -22.73
N LEU A 3 -39.77 -36.34 -22.00
CA LEU A 3 -38.63 -35.43 -22.12
C LEU A 3 -37.82 -35.78 -23.38
N PRO A 4 -37.21 -34.81 -24.10
CA PRO A 4 -36.11 -35.14 -25.00
C PRO A 4 -34.75 -34.79 -24.36
N THR A 5 -33.90 -35.81 -24.38
CA THR A 5 -32.47 -35.80 -24.13
C THR A 5 -31.72 -35.14 -25.27
N ALA A 6 -30.75 -34.28 -24.98
CA ALA A 6 -29.76 -33.81 -25.94
C ALA A 6 -28.35 -34.22 -25.50
N SER A 7 -27.63 -34.82 -26.44
CA SER A 7 -26.32 -35.46 -26.38
C SER A 7 -25.16 -34.47 -26.48
N PRO A 8 -23.93 -34.82 -26.01
CA PRO A 8 -22.82 -33.89 -25.89
C PRO A 8 -21.93 -33.86 -27.14
N TYR A 9 -21.48 -32.65 -27.50
CA TYR A 9 -20.42 -32.47 -28.49
C TYR A 9 -19.04 -32.68 -27.87
N ARG A 10 -18.32 -33.64 -28.44
CA ARG A 10 -16.92 -33.96 -28.19
C ARG A 10 -16.06 -33.14 -29.17
N VAL A 11 -15.13 -32.32 -28.69
CA VAL A 11 -14.11 -31.69 -29.53
C VAL A 11 -12.76 -32.32 -29.18
N SER A 12 -12.11 -32.89 -30.18
CA SER A 12 -10.74 -33.42 -30.09
C SER A 12 -9.68 -32.36 -30.30
N PRO A 13 -8.50 -32.46 -29.68
CA PRO A 13 -7.43 -31.48 -29.86
C PRO A 13 -6.62 -31.79 -31.13
N GLN A 14 -6.35 -30.76 -31.93
CA GLN A 14 -5.36 -30.79 -33.02
C GLN A 14 -4.00 -30.29 -32.51
N SER A 15 -2.96 -31.06 -32.80
CA SER A 15 -1.55 -30.69 -32.60
C SER A 15 -1.07 -29.78 -33.72
N PRO A 16 -0.23 -28.77 -33.46
CA PRO A 16 0.44 -28.05 -34.51
C PRO A 16 1.78 -28.68 -34.90
N ALA A 17 2.02 -28.66 -36.22
CA ALA A 17 3.17 -29.16 -36.90
C ALA A 17 4.45 -28.33 -36.65
N SER A 18 5.57 -29.03 -36.63
CA SER A 18 6.95 -28.50 -36.62
C SER A 18 7.33 -27.84 -37.96
N SER A 19 7.91 -26.66 -37.92
CA SER A 19 8.75 -26.14 -38.99
C SER A 19 10.08 -25.66 -38.45
N SER A 20 11.11 -26.37 -38.88
CA SER A 20 12.53 -26.03 -38.70
C SER A 20 12.92 -24.87 -39.62
N ALA A 21 13.64 -23.89 -39.11
CA ALA A 21 14.49 -23.03 -39.89
C ALA A 21 15.75 -22.69 -39.11
N ASP A 22 16.83 -23.09 -39.69
CA ASP A 22 18.26 -22.92 -39.39
C ASP A 22 18.65 -21.44 -39.54
N SER A 23 19.43 -20.88 -38.62
CA SER A 23 20.46 -19.90 -38.95
C SER A 23 21.43 -19.72 -37.81
N SER A 24 22.66 -20.07 -38.13
CA SER A 24 23.90 -19.92 -37.43
C SER A 24 24.29 -18.48 -37.09
N ALA A 25 24.65 -18.21 -35.83
CA ALA A 25 25.50 -17.11 -35.46
C ALA A 25 26.41 -17.52 -34.30
N SER A 26 27.71 -17.47 -34.54
CA SER A 26 28.80 -17.81 -33.63
C SER A 26 28.95 -16.79 -32.50
N PRO A 27 29.41 -17.20 -31.30
CA PRO A 27 29.65 -16.30 -30.19
C PRO A 27 31.02 -15.60 -30.27
N ILE A 28 31.02 -14.30 -30.00
CA ILE A 28 32.22 -13.49 -29.82
C ILE A 28 32.69 -13.64 -28.37
N SER A 29 33.91 -14.11 -28.21
CA SER A 29 34.60 -14.20 -26.90
C SER A 29 35.12 -12.83 -26.46
N PRO A 30 35.05 -12.46 -25.17
CA PRO A 30 35.81 -11.34 -24.64
C PRO A 30 37.21 -11.76 -24.21
N SER A 31 38.23 -10.97 -24.61
CA SER A 31 39.63 -11.09 -24.23
C SER A 31 39.86 -10.73 -22.74
N PRO A 32 40.97 -11.25 -22.14
CA PRO A 32 41.27 -11.06 -20.74
C PRO A 32 41.95 -9.71 -20.48
N PHE A 33 41.48 -8.97 -19.50
CA PHE A 33 42.18 -7.80 -18.96
C PHE A 33 43.02 -8.21 -17.74
N GLU A 34 44.28 -7.88 -17.81
CA GLU A 34 45.32 -8.23 -16.84
C GLU A 34 45.10 -7.57 -15.47
N SER A 35 45.32 -8.37 -14.45
CA SER A 35 45.42 -7.96 -13.05
C SER A 35 46.75 -7.19 -12.82
N ARG A 36 46.66 -5.95 -12.35
CA ARG A 36 47.74 -5.28 -11.64
C ARG A 36 47.39 -5.21 -10.14
N SER A 37 48.18 -5.93 -9.38
CA SER A 37 48.27 -5.83 -7.94
C SER A 37 49.05 -4.57 -7.58
N ASP A 38 48.42 -3.63 -6.87
CA ASP A 38 49.14 -2.65 -6.07
C ASP A 38 48.60 -2.68 -4.64
N SER A 39 49.46 -3.25 -3.80
CA SER A 39 49.31 -3.25 -2.36
C SER A 39 49.75 -1.88 -1.82
N THR A 40 48.77 -1.12 -1.30
CA THR A 40 49.08 -0.02 -0.37
C THR A 40 48.05 -0.06 0.77
N SER A 41 48.55 -0.48 1.91
CA SER A 41 47.88 -0.45 3.21
C SER A 41 47.60 1.01 3.62
N ALA A 42 46.33 1.42 3.52
CA ALA A 42 45.85 2.58 4.23
C ALA A 42 44.86 2.10 5.31
N GLN A 43 45.30 2.17 6.55
CA GLN A 43 44.43 2.02 7.71
C GLN A 43 43.41 3.15 7.69
N GLY A 44 42.23 2.86 7.14
CA GLY A 44 41.07 3.75 7.23
C GLY A 44 40.49 3.69 8.65
N LEU A 45 40.60 4.78 9.38
CA LEU A 45 39.85 5.04 10.58
C LEU A 45 38.37 4.82 10.28
N SER A 46 37.82 3.74 10.84
CA SER A 46 36.37 3.51 10.87
C SER A 46 35.73 4.68 11.60
N ALA A 47 35.08 5.58 10.87
CA ALA A 47 34.22 6.57 11.49
C ALA A 47 33.13 5.80 12.25
N ALA A 48 33.06 6.01 13.56
CA ALA A 48 31.97 5.51 14.37
C ALA A 48 30.64 5.96 13.73
N PRO A 49 29.63 5.08 13.61
CA PRO A 49 28.34 5.48 13.07
C PRO A 49 27.80 6.61 13.93
N SER A 50 27.46 7.73 13.30
CA SER A 50 26.72 8.83 13.96
C SER A 50 25.53 8.24 14.69
N PRO A 51 25.20 8.69 15.92
CA PRO A 51 24.05 8.19 16.62
C PRO A 51 22.81 8.44 15.76
N THR A 52 22.29 7.39 15.17
CA THR A 52 21.02 7.39 14.43
C THR A 52 19.96 7.86 15.40
N ARG A 53 19.33 9.00 15.12
CA ARG A 53 18.17 9.49 15.87
C ARG A 53 17.08 8.44 15.71
N THR A 54 16.94 7.55 16.68
CA THR A 54 15.85 6.58 16.73
C THR A 54 14.54 7.34 16.89
N ARG A 55 13.61 7.15 15.94
CA ARG A 55 12.26 7.71 16.03
C ARG A 55 11.48 6.94 17.09
N SER A 56 10.67 7.62 17.88
CA SER A 56 9.88 6.99 18.94
C SER A 56 8.53 6.53 18.39
N ILE A 57 8.32 5.22 18.36
CA ILE A 57 7.05 4.58 18.02
C ILE A 57 5.94 5.05 18.98
N THR A 58 6.21 5.09 20.28
CA THR A 58 5.25 5.54 21.29
C THR A 58 4.76 6.97 21.03
N LYS A 59 5.68 7.89 20.67
CA LYS A 59 5.31 9.28 20.39
C LYS A 59 4.44 9.44 19.17
N VAL A 60 4.71 8.68 18.11
CA VAL A 60 3.92 8.80 16.87
C VAL A 60 2.54 8.18 16.98
N LEU A 61 2.40 7.15 17.83
CA LEU A 61 1.11 6.49 18.08
C LEU A 61 0.29 7.18 19.18
N GLU A 62 0.89 8.02 20.02
CA GLU A 62 0.20 8.68 21.14
C GLU A 62 -1.09 9.41 20.75
N PRO A 63 -1.18 10.15 19.62
CA PRO A 63 -2.43 10.77 19.20
C PRO A 63 -3.55 9.75 18.92
N LEU A 64 -3.22 8.63 18.28
CA LEU A 64 -4.17 7.55 17.98
C LEU A 64 -4.63 6.86 19.28
N GLU A 65 -3.69 6.56 20.18
CA GLU A 65 -3.98 5.96 21.49
C GLU A 65 -4.88 6.86 22.34
N ARG A 66 -4.67 8.17 22.30
CA ARG A 66 -5.51 9.13 23.00
C ARG A 66 -6.92 9.12 22.45
N ILE A 67 -7.10 9.19 21.13
CA ILE A 67 -8.43 9.11 20.50
C ILE A 67 -9.09 7.78 20.85
N ALA A 68 -8.36 6.66 20.81
CA ALA A 68 -8.90 5.34 21.10
C ALA A 68 -9.39 5.19 22.55
N ARG A 69 -8.77 5.89 23.51
CA ARG A 69 -9.23 5.89 24.91
C ARG A 69 -10.56 6.61 25.10
N ASP A 70 -10.80 7.68 24.34
CA ASP A 70 -11.94 8.59 24.54
C ASP A 70 -13.10 8.28 23.58
N SER A 71 -12.81 7.65 22.44
CA SER A 71 -13.78 7.33 21.40
C SER A 71 -14.67 6.14 21.76
N ARG A 72 -15.95 6.25 21.42
CA ARG A 72 -16.91 5.12 21.44
C ARG A 72 -16.93 4.33 20.12
N ARG A 73 -16.24 4.82 19.09
CA ARG A 73 -16.21 4.25 17.75
C ARG A 73 -14.88 3.66 17.36
N LEU A 74 -13.80 4.10 18.01
CA LEU A 74 -12.45 3.64 17.75
C LEU A 74 -12.01 2.67 18.84
N VAL A 75 -11.67 1.45 18.43
CA VAL A 75 -11.08 0.43 19.29
C VAL A 75 -9.65 0.20 18.86
N GLY A 76 -8.68 0.57 19.69
CA GLY A 76 -7.27 0.27 19.51
C GLY A 76 -6.98 -1.16 19.95
N THR A 77 -6.35 -1.94 19.08
CA THR A 77 -5.90 -3.29 19.40
C THR A 77 -4.49 -3.50 18.84
N SER A 78 -3.63 -4.09 19.68
CA SER A 78 -2.31 -4.54 19.27
C SER A 78 -2.43 -6.01 18.86
N HIS A 79 -2.30 -6.32 17.58
CA HIS A 79 -2.61 -7.67 17.10
C HIS A 79 -1.41 -8.55 16.81
N ALA A 80 -0.30 -8.01 16.39
CA ALA A 80 0.88 -8.82 16.18
C ALA A 80 1.98 -8.41 17.15
N GLN A 81 2.33 -9.31 18.04
CA GLN A 81 3.66 -9.31 18.62
C GLN A 81 4.56 -9.99 17.59
N VAL A 82 5.40 -9.21 16.92
CA VAL A 82 6.35 -9.72 15.92
C VAL A 82 7.75 -9.62 16.47
N GLN A 83 8.50 -10.71 16.38
CA GLN A 83 9.88 -10.76 16.84
C GLN A 83 10.80 -10.43 15.67
N ILE A 84 11.54 -9.33 15.77
CA ILE A 84 12.45 -8.84 14.72
C ILE A 84 13.82 -8.62 15.36
N GLY A 85 14.83 -9.34 14.88
CA GLY A 85 16.18 -9.22 15.42
C GLY A 85 16.31 -9.50 16.93
N GLY A 86 15.45 -10.36 17.47
CA GLY A 86 15.43 -10.72 18.90
C GLY A 86 14.70 -9.72 19.80
N GLN A 87 14.06 -8.70 19.23
CA GLN A 87 13.22 -7.73 19.95
C GLN A 87 11.74 -7.91 19.58
N ASP A 88 10.85 -7.70 20.54
CA ASP A 88 9.43 -7.76 20.33
C ASP A 88 8.90 -6.40 19.87
N TYR A 89 8.19 -6.40 18.75
CA TYR A 89 7.50 -5.24 18.19
C TYR A 89 6.01 -5.53 18.11
N SER A 90 5.21 -4.47 18.17
CA SER A 90 3.77 -4.54 17.96
C SER A 90 3.40 -3.80 16.66
N ILE A 91 2.63 -4.46 15.80
CA ILE A 91 1.97 -3.79 14.67
C ILE A 91 0.57 -3.41 15.12
N PRO A 92 0.29 -2.12 15.37
CA PRO A 92 -1.00 -1.68 15.89
C PRO A 92 -2.07 -1.76 14.81
N ARG A 93 -3.27 -2.15 15.21
CA ARG A 93 -4.49 -2.04 14.44
C ARG A 93 -5.53 -1.26 15.21
N TYR A 94 -6.20 -0.34 14.55
CA TYR A 94 -7.37 0.36 15.07
C TYR A 94 -8.57 0.02 14.20
N LEU A 95 -9.73 -0.20 14.84
CA LEU A 95 -11.00 -0.41 14.17
C LEU A 95 -11.93 0.77 14.47
N TYR A 96 -12.22 1.59 13.48
CA TYR A 96 -13.24 2.62 13.57
C TYR A 96 -14.55 2.12 12.95
N VAL A 97 -15.61 2.10 13.73
CA VAL A 97 -16.93 1.64 13.29
C VAL A 97 -17.84 2.86 13.12
N GLY A 98 -18.14 3.19 11.87
CA GLY A 98 -19.11 4.23 11.53
C GLY A 98 -20.54 3.83 11.86
N ARG A 99 -21.46 4.78 11.73
CA ARG A 99 -22.90 4.48 11.83
C ARG A 99 -23.31 3.55 10.69
N GLN A 100 -24.23 2.65 10.98
CA GLN A 100 -24.77 1.77 9.96
C GLN A 100 -25.75 2.54 9.06
N GLY A 101 -25.48 2.55 7.76
CA GLY A 101 -26.25 3.31 6.76
C GLY A 101 -27.39 2.52 6.09
N GLY A 102 -27.92 1.46 6.73
CA GLY A 102 -29.04 0.66 6.19
C GLY A 102 -28.63 -0.65 5.49
N GLY A 103 -27.34 -0.97 5.42
CA GLY A 103 -26.81 -2.22 4.89
C GLY A 103 -25.63 -2.72 5.71
N ASP A 104 -24.92 -3.77 5.23
CA ASP A 104 -23.69 -4.24 5.84
C ASP A 104 -22.59 -3.19 5.72
N LEU A 105 -21.78 -3.07 6.79
CA LEU A 105 -20.64 -2.15 6.78
C LEU A 105 -19.60 -2.57 5.75
N GLN A 106 -19.17 -1.60 4.94
CA GLN A 106 -18.07 -1.78 4.02
C GLN A 106 -16.76 -1.80 4.80
N ARG A 107 -16.00 -2.90 4.70
CA ARG A 107 -14.69 -3.04 5.38
C ARG A 107 -13.60 -2.46 4.50
N ILE A 108 -12.93 -1.42 5.00
CA ILE A 108 -11.83 -0.75 4.31
C ILE A 108 -10.56 -0.93 5.13
N GLY A 109 -9.52 -1.49 4.52
CA GLY A 109 -8.17 -1.56 5.09
C GLY A 109 -7.36 -0.32 4.68
N ILE A 110 -6.78 0.39 5.65
CA ILE A 110 -5.94 1.56 5.42
C ILE A 110 -4.57 1.31 6.06
N PHE A 111 -3.53 1.29 5.23
CA PHE A 111 -2.19 0.90 5.65
C PHE A 111 -1.21 2.05 5.43
N ALA A 112 -0.33 2.30 6.40
CA ALA A 112 0.68 3.33 6.32
C ALA A 112 2.03 2.84 6.86
N THR A 113 3.08 3.57 6.52
CA THR A 113 4.44 3.31 7.02
C THR A 113 4.91 1.88 6.72
N LEU A 114 4.66 1.39 5.50
CA LEU A 114 5.31 0.19 4.95
C LEU A 114 6.80 0.46 4.69
N HIS A 115 7.12 1.71 4.30
CA HIS A 115 8.47 2.25 4.33
C HIS A 115 8.65 3.09 5.59
N GLY A 116 9.66 2.80 6.38
CA GLY A 116 9.81 3.42 7.70
C GLY A 116 10.26 4.88 7.66
N ASP A 117 10.81 5.34 6.56
CA ASP A 117 11.20 6.74 6.32
C ASP A 117 10.03 7.65 5.92
N GLU A 118 8.83 7.11 5.73
CA GLU A 118 7.59 7.81 5.32
C GLU A 118 6.66 8.08 6.53
N PRO A 119 6.94 9.05 7.42
CA PRO A 119 6.15 9.29 8.63
C PRO A 119 4.80 9.99 8.37
N GLU A 120 4.62 10.61 7.20
CA GLU A 120 3.40 11.36 6.85
C GLU A 120 2.15 10.48 6.88
N GLY A 121 2.28 9.20 6.52
CA GLY A 121 1.17 8.26 6.54
C GLY A 121 0.57 8.05 7.93
N VAL A 122 1.40 7.74 8.94
CA VAL A 122 0.93 7.56 10.32
C VAL A 122 0.38 8.86 10.91
N LEU A 123 0.99 10.00 10.59
CA LEU A 123 0.51 11.31 11.04
C LEU A 123 -0.83 11.68 10.38
N ALA A 124 -1.00 11.37 9.10
CA ALA A 124 -2.25 11.56 8.39
C ALA A 124 -3.38 10.73 9.00
N LEU A 125 -3.09 9.47 9.39
CA LEU A 125 -4.09 8.61 10.03
C LEU A 125 -4.50 9.14 11.41
N GLY A 126 -3.58 9.70 12.19
CA GLY A 126 -3.91 10.37 13.45
C GLY A 126 -4.86 11.56 13.24
N LYS A 127 -4.56 12.44 12.26
CA LYS A 127 -5.42 13.58 11.90
C LYS A 127 -6.75 13.13 11.28
N PHE A 128 -6.74 12.11 10.46
CA PHE A 128 -7.95 11.55 9.86
C PHE A 128 -8.91 11.02 10.92
N LEU A 129 -8.41 10.24 11.91
CA LEU A 129 -9.24 9.76 13.02
C LEU A 129 -9.81 10.89 13.86
N GLN A 130 -9.03 11.94 14.13
CA GLN A 130 -9.56 13.15 14.79
C GLN A 130 -10.71 13.76 13.97
N THR A 131 -10.54 13.86 12.65
CA THR A 131 -11.61 14.37 11.77
C THR A 131 -12.86 13.48 11.80
N LEU A 132 -12.70 12.16 11.89
CA LEU A 132 -13.85 11.24 12.00
C LEU A 132 -14.59 11.38 13.33
N GLU A 133 -13.89 11.72 14.43
CA GLU A 133 -14.56 12.02 15.70
C GLU A 133 -15.37 13.32 15.64
N GLU A 134 -14.86 14.34 14.94
CA GLU A 134 -15.51 15.63 14.72
C GLU A 134 -16.65 15.53 13.69
N ARG A 135 -16.50 14.68 12.67
CA ARG A 135 -17.38 14.52 11.52
C ARG A 135 -17.66 13.05 11.21
N PRO A 136 -18.36 12.34 12.12
CA PRO A 136 -18.57 10.90 12.03
C PRO A 136 -19.38 10.43 10.82
N GLU A 137 -20.12 11.34 10.16
CA GLU A 137 -20.84 11.07 8.93
C GLU A 137 -19.93 10.69 7.75
N ILE A 138 -18.64 11.06 7.78
CA ILE A 138 -17.67 10.64 6.77
C ILE A 138 -17.53 9.12 6.73
N ALA A 139 -17.52 8.48 7.92
CA ALA A 139 -17.39 7.03 8.06
C ALA A 139 -18.73 6.28 8.09
N GLU A 140 -19.86 6.93 7.78
CA GLU A 140 -21.16 6.25 7.73
C GLU A 140 -21.14 5.11 6.70
N GLY A 141 -21.59 3.92 7.11
CA GLY A 141 -21.59 2.71 6.31
C GLY A 141 -20.23 1.97 6.26
N TYR A 142 -19.23 2.39 7.03
CA TYR A 142 -17.89 1.80 7.00
C TYR A 142 -17.45 1.20 8.33
N ALA A 143 -16.70 0.10 8.23
CA ALA A 143 -15.79 -0.39 9.25
C ALA A 143 -14.35 -0.18 8.72
N LEU A 144 -13.62 0.77 9.31
CA LEU A 144 -12.28 1.15 8.86
C LEU A 144 -11.24 0.43 9.72
N PHE A 145 -10.45 -0.43 9.09
CA PHE A 145 -9.33 -1.13 9.70
C PHE A 145 -8.05 -0.38 9.39
N ILE A 146 -7.45 0.22 10.39
CA ILE A 146 -6.35 1.19 10.24
C ILE A 146 -5.08 0.60 10.81
N TYR A 147 -4.05 0.48 9.97
CA TYR A 147 -2.72 -0.04 10.27
C TYR A 147 -1.70 1.08 10.09
N PRO A 148 -1.50 1.93 11.12
CA PRO A 148 -0.74 3.16 10.97
C PRO A 148 0.77 2.95 10.87
N LEU A 149 1.28 1.80 11.34
CA LEU A 149 2.70 1.53 11.45
C LEU A 149 2.98 0.08 11.06
N CYS A 150 3.10 -0.18 9.75
CA CYS A 150 3.30 -1.52 9.20
C CYS A 150 4.76 -2.00 9.28
N ASN A 151 5.73 -1.07 9.35
CA ASN A 151 7.16 -1.34 9.46
C ASN A 151 7.75 -0.64 10.70
N PRO A 152 7.56 -1.21 11.90
CA PRO A 152 8.00 -0.55 13.14
C PRO A 152 9.52 -0.36 13.21
N THR A 153 10.30 -1.33 12.73
CA THR A 153 11.77 -1.24 12.77
C THR A 153 12.33 -0.22 11.79
N GLY A 154 11.81 -0.19 10.57
CA GLY A 154 12.19 0.82 9.58
C GLY A 154 11.82 2.23 10.04
N TYR A 155 10.64 2.39 10.67
CA TYR A 155 10.23 3.68 11.23
C TYR A 155 11.18 4.15 12.34
N GLU A 156 11.51 3.28 13.29
CA GLU A 156 12.41 3.59 14.39
C GLU A 156 13.81 3.98 13.90
N ASP A 157 14.31 3.27 12.88
CA ASP A 157 15.61 3.52 12.27
C ASP A 157 15.57 4.68 11.23
N GLY A 158 14.39 5.13 10.83
CA GLY A 158 14.19 6.17 9.81
C GLY A 158 14.62 5.72 8.42
N THR A 159 14.46 4.44 8.11
CA THR A 159 14.86 3.82 6.84
C THR A 159 13.68 3.28 6.07
N ARG A 160 13.78 3.26 4.74
CA ARG A 160 12.78 2.65 3.86
C ARG A 160 12.55 1.18 4.21
N HIS A 161 13.65 0.42 4.34
CA HIS A 161 13.62 -1.01 4.61
C HIS A 161 13.34 -1.31 6.08
N SER A 162 12.89 -2.53 6.37
CA SER A 162 12.90 -3.07 7.71
C SER A 162 14.34 -3.23 8.21
N ARG A 163 14.54 -3.43 9.52
CA ARG A 163 15.87 -3.68 10.11
C ARG A 163 16.54 -4.94 9.55
N ALA A 164 15.78 -5.84 8.96
CA ALA A 164 16.32 -6.99 8.21
C ALA A 164 16.84 -6.60 6.81
N GLY A 165 16.81 -5.32 6.42
CA GLY A 165 17.29 -4.83 5.12
C GLY A 165 16.32 -5.09 3.96
N VAL A 166 15.04 -5.36 4.26
CA VAL A 166 14.04 -5.79 3.27
C VAL A 166 13.02 -4.68 3.01
N ASP A 167 12.73 -4.41 1.72
CA ASP A 167 11.58 -3.63 1.31
C ASP A 167 10.31 -4.47 1.47
N LEU A 168 9.59 -4.25 2.59
CA LEU A 168 8.38 -5.02 2.90
C LEU A 168 7.32 -4.90 1.81
N ASN A 169 7.26 -3.74 1.11
CA ASN A 169 6.30 -3.49 0.03
C ASN A 169 6.73 -4.11 -1.31
N ARG A 170 7.62 -5.12 -1.27
CA ARG A 170 8.02 -6.00 -2.39
C ARG A 170 7.84 -7.48 -2.05
N GLU A 171 7.31 -7.81 -0.85
CA GLU A 171 7.29 -9.17 -0.34
C GLU A 171 5.89 -9.80 -0.25
N PHE A 172 4.82 -9.05 -0.55
CA PHE A 172 3.44 -9.57 -0.45
C PHE A 172 3.18 -10.68 -1.47
N TRP A 173 2.52 -11.75 -0.99
CA TRP A 173 2.11 -12.95 -1.74
C TRP A 173 3.26 -13.75 -2.36
N LYS A 174 4.46 -13.62 -1.79
CA LYS A 174 5.67 -14.35 -2.21
C LYS A 174 6.06 -15.49 -1.25
N GLN A 175 5.18 -15.89 -0.33
CA GLN A 175 5.48 -16.88 0.72
C GLN A 175 6.67 -16.46 1.61
N THR A 176 6.76 -15.18 1.91
CA THR A 176 7.83 -14.60 2.68
C THR A 176 7.85 -15.10 4.13
N SER A 177 9.04 -15.09 4.75
CA SER A 177 9.21 -15.35 6.19
C SER A 177 9.12 -14.10 7.07
N HIS A 178 9.03 -12.88 6.47
CA HIS A 178 8.99 -11.63 7.21
C HIS A 178 7.69 -11.52 8.02
N PRO A 179 7.79 -11.43 9.35
CA PRO A 179 6.61 -11.53 10.22
C PRO A 179 5.63 -10.37 10.01
N GLU A 180 6.11 -9.18 9.66
CA GLU A 180 5.30 -8.01 9.36
C GLU A 180 4.39 -8.30 8.16
N VAL A 181 4.95 -8.78 7.06
CA VAL A 181 4.21 -9.08 5.83
C VAL A 181 3.22 -10.21 6.06
N ARG A 182 3.64 -11.29 6.73
CA ARG A 182 2.76 -12.42 7.05
C ARG A 182 1.56 -12.01 7.90
N PHE A 183 1.78 -11.12 8.87
CA PHE A 183 0.68 -10.57 9.65
C PHE A 183 -0.30 -9.78 8.78
N LEU A 184 0.20 -8.86 7.96
CA LEU A 184 -0.64 -8.03 7.09
C LEU A 184 -1.38 -8.87 6.04
N GLU A 185 -0.74 -9.89 5.45
CA GLU A 185 -1.40 -10.87 4.58
C GLU A 185 -2.53 -11.61 5.30
N SER A 186 -2.31 -12.04 6.55
CA SER A 186 -3.35 -12.69 7.35
C SER A 186 -4.53 -11.76 7.63
N GLU A 187 -4.28 -10.49 7.90
CA GLU A 187 -5.33 -9.47 8.09
C GLU A 187 -6.12 -9.25 6.79
N ILE A 188 -5.44 -9.11 5.66
CA ILE A 188 -6.09 -8.96 4.35
C ILE A 188 -6.99 -10.18 4.05
N TRP A 189 -6.51 -11.39 4.36
CA TRP A 189 -7.26 -12.62 4.21
C TRP A 189 -8.49 -12.67 5.12
N MET A 190 -8.30 -12.43 6.43
CA MET A 190 -9.36 -12.60 7.44
C MET A 190 -10.44 -11.53 7.33
N GLN A 191 -10.06 -10.28 7.07
CA GLN A 191 -11.01 -9.17 7.03
C GLN A 191 -11.78 -9.10 5.70
N ALA A 192 -11.27 -9.71 4.64
CA ALA A 192 -11.89 -9.72 3.30
C ALA A 192 -12.38 -8.31 2.91
N PHE A 193 -11.45 -7.37 2.82
CA PHE A 193 -11.74 -5.95 2.58
C PHE A 193 -12.52 -5.74 1.28
N HIS A 194 -13.41 -4.73 1.28
CA HIS A 194 -14.07 -4.22 0.08
C HIS A 194 -13.24 -3.11 -0.60
N GLY A 195 -12.29 -2.53 0.14
CA GLY A 195 -11.32 -1.56 -0.35
C GLY A 195 -10.02 -1.62 0.44
N ILE A 196 -8.91 -1.36 -0.25
CA ILE A 196 -7.57 -1.27 0.33
C ILE A 196 -6.97 0.07 -0.10
N VAL A 197 -6.48 0.84 0.87
CA VAL A 197 -5.77 2.10 0.63
C VAL A 197 -4.41 2.03 1.33
N THR A 198 -3.34 2.33 0.59
CA THR A 198 -1.99 2.46 1.14
C THR A 198 -1.48 3.88 1.01
N LEU A 199 -0.79 4.36 2.04
CA LEU A 199 -0.26 5.72 2.11
C LEU A 199 1.25 5.69 2.06
N HIS A 200 1.80 6.41 1.06
CA HIS A 200 3.22 6.46 0.75
C HIS A 200 3.69 7.87 0.40
N SER A 201 5.01 8.01 0.25
CA SER A 201 5.63 9.17 -0.38
C SER A 201 6.80 8.77 -1.28
N ASP A 202 6.99 9.54 -2.34
CA ASP A 202 8.04 9.34 -3.34
C ASP A 202 9.06 10.50 -3.27
N ASP A 203 10.34 10.16 -3.07
CA ASP A 203 11.45 11.10 -2.97
C ASP A 203 11.88 11.69 -4.33
N THR A 204 11.40 11.11 -5.42
CA THR A 204 11.66 11.55 -6.80
C THR A 204 10.55 12.39 -7.39
N SER A 205 9.31 12.24 -6.91
CA SER A 205 8.16 12.96 -7.43
C SER A 205 8.09 14.41 -6.95
N GLN A 206 7.64 15.30 -7.83
CA GLN A 206 7.37 16.71 -7.52
C GLN A 206 5.88 16.96 -7.22
N GLY A 207 5.03 15.95 -7.31
CA GLY A 207 3.58 16.11 -7.14
C GLY A 207 2.87 14.83 -6.75
N LEU A 208 1.61 14.98 -6.33
CA LEU A 208 0.71 13.90 -5.95
C LEU A 208 0.43 12.97 -7.10
N TYR A 209 0.43 11.68 -6.85
CA TYR A 209 -0.04 10.66 -7.78
C TYR A 209 -0.53 9.43 -7.03
N GLY A 210 -0.97 8.41 -7.73
CA GLY A 210 -1.33 7.16 -7.12
C GLY A 210 -1.46 6.02 -8.12
N PHE A 211 -1.41 4.82 -7.57
CA PHE A 211 -1.64 3.59 -8.29
C PHE A 211 -3.08 3.11 -8.05
N VAL A 212 -3.68 2.55 -9.08
CA VAL A 212 -4.96 1.86 -8.99
C VAL A 212 -4.84 0.42 -9.43
N LYS A 213 -5.49 -0.47 -8.70
CA LYS A 213 -5.55 -1.90 -8.99
C LYS A 213 -6.87 -2.48 -8.50
N GLY A 214 -7.14 -3.72 -8.88
CA GLY A 214 -8.36 -4.40 -8.45
C GLY A 214 -9.59 -3.95 -9.22
N SER A 215 -10.58 -3.40 -8.54
CA SER A 215 -11.84 -2.95 -9.14
C SER A 215 -11.67 -1.74 -10.05
N VAL A 216 -12.49 -1.63 -11.10
CA VAL A 216 -12.59 -0.43 -11.95
C VAL A 216 -12.96 0.83 -11.16
N LEU A 217 -13.60 0.69 -10.01
CA LEU A 217 -13.88 1.79 -9.08
C LEU A 217 -12.62 2.48 -8.57
N SER A 218 -11.47 1.79 -8.58
CA SER A 218 -10.21 2.35 -8.10
C SER A 218 -9.86 3.67 -8.80
N GLU A 219 -9.96 3.74 -10.13
CA GLU A 219 -9.72 4.98 -10.87
C GLU A 219 -10.77 6.05 -10.57
N HIS A 220 -12.05 5.66 -10.50
CA HIS A 220 -13.16 6.57 -10.21
C HIS A 220 -13.09 7.16 -8.79
N LEU A 221 -12.43 6.49 -7.87
CA LEU A 221 -12.18 6.99 -6.52
C LEU A 221 -10.89 7.82 -6.44
N LEU A 222 -9.81 7.38 -7.11
CA LEU A 222 -8.53 8.07 -7.04
C LEU A 222 -8.56 9.45 -7.72
N GLN A 223 -9.26 9.58 -8.84
CA GLN A 223 -9.29 10.86 -9.58
C GLN A 223 -9.84 12.02 -8.74
N PRO A 224 -11.03 11.94 -8.11
CA PRO A 224 -11.51 13.01 -7.25
C PRO A 224 -10.66 13.16 -5.98
N ALA A 225 -10.10 12.09 -5.44
CA ALA A 225 -9.20 12.15 -4.29
C ALA A 225 -7.95 12.98 -4.58
N LEU A 226 -7.30 12.77 -5.74
CA LEU A 226 -6.17 13.58 -6.18
C LEU A 226 -6.55 15.04 -6.49
N LEU A 227 -7.78 15.29 -6.91
CA LEU A 227 -8.27 16.65 -7.13
C LEU A 227 -8.39 17.39 -5.79
N GLU A 228 -9.01 16.80 -4.78
CA GLU A 228 -9.16 17.42 -3.46
C GLU A 228 -7.80 17.55 -2.73
N ALA A 229 -6.95 16.53 -2.78
CA ALA A 229 -5.58 16.60 -2.26
C ALA A 229 -4.75 17.69 -2.97
N GLY A 230 -5.09 17.99 -4.22
CA GLY A 230 -4.47 19.04 -5.04
C GLY A 230 -4.59 20.45 -4.47
N ARG A 231 -5.46 20.68 -3.48
CA ARG A 231 -5.54 21.95 -2.72
C ARG A 231 -4.34 22.17 -1.81
N TYR A 232 -3.64 21.10 -1.45
CA TYR A 232 -2.50 21.13 -0.53
C TYR A 232 -1.17 20.97 -1.24
N LEU A 233 -1.12 20.09 -2.25
CA LEU A 233 0.09 19.77 -3.00
C LEU A 233 -0.23 19.66 -4.49
N PRO A 234 0.68 20.08 -5.39
CA PRO A 234 0.45 19.95 -6.82
C PRO A 234 0.30 18.49 -7.22
N ARG A 235 -0.55 18.21 -8.20
CA ARG A 235 -0.68 16.90 -8.83
C ARG A 235 0.47 16.68 -9.82
N ASN A 236 0.97 15.45 -9.92
CA ASN A 236 1.94 15.08 -10.93
C ASN A 236 1.21 14.84 -12.28
N HIS A 237 1.60 15.58 -13.31
CA HIS A 237 1.02 15.49 -14.66
C HIS A 237 1.97 14.83 -15.67
N GLY A 238 3.07 14.22 -15.21
CA GLY A 238 3.99 13.50 -16.08
C GLY A 238 3.30 12.35 -16.83
N ALA A 239 3.73 12.11 -18.06
CA ALA A 239 3.29 10.96 -18.84
C ALA A 239 3.94 9.65 -18.36
N VAL A 240 5.08 9.78 -17.66
CA VAL A 240 5.78 8.69 -16.96
C VAL A 240 6.07 9.17 -15.55
N ILE A 241 5.64 8.40 -14.55
CA ILE A 241 5.84 8.67 -13.13
C ILE A 241 6.35 7.36 -12.51
N ASP A 242 7.40 7.42 -11.71
CA ASP A 242 8.00 6.25 -11.04
C ASP A 242 8.28 5.07 -12.01
N GLY A 243 8.70 5.40 -13.26
CA GLY A 243 8.97 4.42 -14.30
C GLY A 243 7.75 3.82 -15.00
N PHE A 244 6.53 4.19 -14.62
CA PHE A 244 5.30 3.69 -15.22
C PHE A 244 4.60 4.76 -16.08
N ASN A 245 3.90 4.30 -17.12
CA ASN A 245 2.99 5.16 -17.85
C ASN A 245 1.89 5.69 -16.93
N ALA A 246 1.70 6.99 -16.92
CA ALA A 246 0.73 7.66 -16.07
C ALA A 246 -0.16 8.60 -16.91
N ARG A 247 -1.39 8.78 -16.45
CA ARG A 247 -2.32 9.76 -17.00
C ARG A 247 -2.90 10.58 -15.84
N SER A 248 -2.60 11.88 -15.86
CA SER A 248 -3.07 12.77 -14.79
C SER A 248 -2.77 12.26 -13.38
N GLY A 249 -1.55 11.75 -13.13
CA GLY A 249 -1.15 11.22 -11.84
C GLY A 249 -1.75 9.86 -11.47
N ILE A 250 -2.41 9.17 -12.40
CA ILE A 250 -2.97 7.82 -12.17
C ILE A 250 -2.15 6.80 -12.94
N ILE A 251 -1.74 5.73 -12.25
CA ILE A 251 -0.96 4.61 -12.76
C ILE A 251 -1.78 3.33 -12.60
N HIS A 252 -1.92 2.53 -13.69
CA HIS A 252 -2.70 1.28 -13.70
C HIS A 252 -1.84 0.02 -13.57
N SER A 253 -0.55 0.17 -13.42
CA SER A 253 0.42 -0.92 -13.16
C SER A 253 1.07 -0.71 -11.81
N GLY A 254 1.91 -1.64 -11.37
CA GLY A 254 2.60 -1.52 -10.10
C GLY A 254 3.73 -2.54 -9.99
N TYR A 255 4.54 -2.39 -8.96
CA TYR A 255 5.63 -3.30 -8.69
C TYR A 255 5.13 -4.66 -8.21
N PRO A 256 5.79 -5.76 -8.59
CA PRO A 256 5.50 -7.07 -8.00
C PRO A 256 5.73 -7.07 -6.49
N GLY A 257 4.78 -7.66 -5.74
CA GLY A 257 4.90 -7.79 -4.29
C GLY A 257 4.53 -6.54 -3.49
N MET A 258 3.90 -5.53 -4.11
CA MET A 258 3.24 -4.45 -3.37
C MET A 258 2.07 -5.01 -2.54
N LEU A 259 1.75 -4.32 -1.44
CA LEU A 259 0.54 -4.61 -0.67
C LEU A 259 -0.69 -4.47 -1.56
N GLN A 260 -1.45 -5.52 -1.66
CA GLN A 260 -2.67 -5.64 -2.45
C GLN A 260 -3.54 -6.78 -1.88
N SER A 261 -4.76 -6.92 -2.41
CA SER A 261 -5.61 -8.08 -2.11
C SER A 261 -5.00 -9.39 -2.61
N ILE A 262 -5.63 -10.48 -2.22
CA ILE A 262 -5.21 -11.82 -2.64
C ILE A 262 -5.26 -11.93 -4.16
N PRO A 263 -4.16 -12.34 -4.83
CA PRO A 263 -4.17 -12.51 -6.27
C PRO A 263 -5.22 -13.51 -6.75
N GLY A 264 -5.91 -13.17 -7.85
CA GLY A 264 -6.90 -14.07 -8.48
C GLY A 264 -8.29 -14.05 -7.86
N MET A 265 -8.61 -13.11 -7.00
CA MET A 265 -9.97 -12.93 -6.49
C MET A 265 -10.97 -12.65 -7.61
N ALA A 266 -12.11 -13.36 -7.61
CA ALA A 266 -13.18 -13.17 -8.59
C ALA A 266 -13.85 -11.79 -8.46
N ARG A 267 -13.86 -11.22 -7.26
CA ARG A 267 -14.36 -9.87 -6.96
C ARG A 267 -13.30 -9.15 -6.13
N PRO A 268 -12.30 -8.54 -6.79
CA PRO A 268 -11.28 -7.81 -6.07
C PRO A 268 -11.86 -6.54 -5.43
N PRO A 269 -11.34 -6.13 -4.26
CA PRO A 269 -11.64 -4.82 -3.70
C PRO A 269 -11.19 -3.70 -4.64
N PHE A 270 -11.61 -2.46 -4.40
CA PHE A 270 -10.86 -1.36 -4.96
C PHE A 270 -9.51 -1.27 -4.24
N GLU A 271 -8.45 -0.92 -4.99
CA GLU A 271 -7.10 -0.81 -4.46
C GLU A 271 -6.49 0.51 -4.92
N ILE A 272 -6.06 1.31 -3.96
CA ILE A 272 -5.48 2.63 -4.18
C ILE A 272 -4.21 2.77 -3.36
N THR A 273 -3.10 3.10 -4.02
CA THR A 273 -1.89 3.59 -3.36
C THR A 273 -1.80 5.09 -3.61
N LEU A 274 -1.73 5.87 -2.54
CA LEU A 274 -1.53 7.32 -2.59
C LEU A 274 -0.07 7.65 -2.36
N GLU A 275 0.49 8.50 -3.23
CA GLU A 275 1.88 8.94 -3.18
C GLU A 275 1.95 10.47 -3.05
N THR A 276 2.58 10.94 -1.99
CA THR A 276 2.90 12.36 -1.82
C THR A 276 4.36 12.64 -2.20
N PRO A 277 4.71 13.85 -2.68
CA PRO A 277 6.11 14.20 -2.87
C PRO A 277 6.82 14.31 -1.51
N GLN A 278 7.75 13.40 -1.21
CA GLN A 278 8.40 13.25 0.10
C GLN A 278 9.14 14.53 0.54
N LYS A 279 9.66 15.31 -0.42
CA LYS A 279 10.37 16.58 -0.16
C LYS A 279 9.45 17.76 0.12
N ALA A 280 8.14 17.59 0.00
CA ALA A 280 7.18 18.62 0.33
C ALA A 280 7.07 18.84 1.85
N PRO A 281 6.59 20.00 2.32
CA PRO A 281 6.36 20.23 3.74
C PRO A 281 5.46 19.15 4.35
N LEU A 282 5.90 18.51 5.43
CA LEU A 282 5.23 17.36 6.06
C LEU A 282 3.75 17.63 6.36
N HIS A 283 3.41 18.81 6.89
CA HIS A 283 2.01 19.15 7.18
C HIS A 283 1.14 19.17 5.94
N ARG A 284 1.68 19.58 4.76
CA ARG A 284 0.93 19.57 3.50
C ARG A 284 0.71 18.16 2.97
N GLN A 285 1.70 17.27 3.15
CA GLN A 285 1.55 15.86 2.82
C GLN A 285 0.44 15.22 3.67
N VAL A 286 0.47 15.46 4.98
CA VAL A 286 -0.56 15.01 5.93
C VAL A 286 -1.95 15.52 5.51
N ASP A 287 -2.08 16.81 5.21
CA ASP A 287 -3.37 17.41 4.82
C ASP A 287 -3.90 16.84 3.49
N ALA A 288 -3.01 16.64 2.52
CA ALA A 288 -3.35 16.04 1.24
C ALA A 288 -3.86 14.59 1.39
N LEU A 289 -3.16 13.77 2.20
CA LEU A 289 -3.58 12.39 2.48
C LEU A 289 -4.93 12.33 3.20
N VAL A 290 -5.16 13.20 4.19
CA VAL A 290 -6.45 13.28 4.89
C VAL A 290 -7.58 13.67 3.94
N ALA A 291 -7.37 14.67 3.08
CA ALA A 291 -8.37 15.08 2.09
C ALA A 291 -8.68 13.94 1.09
N ALA A 292 -7.63 13.25 0.62
CA ALA A 292 -7.80 12.10 -0.27
C ALA A 292 -8.61 10.97 0.39
N LEU A 293 -8.29 10.58 1.63
CA LEU A 293 -9.01 9.54 2.36
C LEU A 293 -10.49 9.88 2.56
N GLN A 294 -10.80 11.12 2.96
CA GLN A 294 -12.19 11.57 3.09
C GLN A 294 -12.94 11.48 1.78
N THR A 295 -12.32 11.93 0.69
CA THR A 295 -12.92 11.90 -0.64
C THR A 295 -13.15 10.48 -1.11
N ILE A 296 -12.21 9.55 -0.94
CA ILE A 296 -12.37 8.14 -1.28
C ILE A 296 -13.61 7.55 -0.59
N LEU A 297 -13.79 7.79 0.71
CA LEU A 297 -14.95 7.26 1.43
C LEU A 297 -16.27 7.88 0.94
N VAL A 298 -16.31 9.18 0.76
CA VAL A 298 -17.53 9.88 0.30
C VAL A 298 -17.92 9.43 -1.11
N GLU A 299 -16.96 9.41 -2.03
CA GLU A 299 -17.20 8.99 -3.42
C GLU A 299 -17.57 7.51 -3.52
N ASN A 300 -16.91 6.64 -2.76
CA ASN A 300 -17.26 5.21 -2.75
C ASN A 300 -18.70 5.00 -2.29
N ARG A 301 -19.13 5.68 -1.22
CA ARG A 301 -20.53 5.60 -0.75
C ARG A 301 -21.51 6.08 -1.82
N TYR A 302 -21.19 7.17 -2.50
CA TYR A 302 -22.01 7.69 -3.61
C TYR A 302 -22.13 6.69 -4.76
N LEU A 303 -21.01 6.11 -5.19
CA LEU A 303 -21.01 5.09 -6.25
C LEU A 303 -21.79 3.83 -5.84
N GLN A 304 -21.67 3.38 -4.59
CA GLN A 304 -22.44 2.24 -4.07
C GLN A 304 -23.95 2.54 -4.06
N ALA A 305 -24.36 3.74 -3.67
CA ALA A 305 -25.76 4.14 -3.67
C ALA A 305 -26.35 4.17 -5.10
N ILE A 306 -25.58 4.62 -6.09
CA ILE A 306 -26.00 4.56 -7.50
C ILE A 306 -26.14 3.11 -7.97
N ALA A 307 -25.16 2.27 -7.67
CA ALA A 307 -25.15 0.86 -8.10
C ALA A 307 -26.32 0.05 -7.52
N GLN A 308 -26.85 0.42 -6.36
CA GLN A 308 -28.02 -0.22 -5.75
C GLN A 308 -29.36 0.20 -6.41
N ASN A 309 -29.37 1.29 -7.17
CA ASN A 309 -30.55 1.83 -7.84
C ASN A 309 -30.65 1.42 -9.31
N ILE A 310 -29.74 0.62 -9.83
CA ILE A 310 -29.71 0.04 -11.18
C ILE A 310 -30.05 -1.45 -11.10
#